data_cffc7020932a93f883776319b9951f1c
#
_entry.id   cffc7020932a93f883776319b9951f1c
#
_cell.length_a   1.000
_cell.length_b   1.000
_cell.length_c   1.000
_cell.angle_alpha   90.00
_cell.angle_beta   90.00
_cell.angle_gamma   90.00
#
_symmetry.space_group_name_H-M   'P 1'
#
loop_
_entity.id
_entity.type
_entity.pdbx_description
1 polymer ?
#
loop_
_entity_poly.entity_id
_entity_poly.type
_entity_poly.pdbx_seq_one_letter_code
_entity_poly.pdbx_strand_id
1 'polypeptide(L)'
;MYPILVSGIILLWTACAGAQPQLANPASVNCTRQGGTLTIDRRPDGGEFGVCVFADNYQCEEWALLRGECPKAGLRVTGFATPAGRYCAITGGRYSVTSPAGVTPERGNCAFANGNLCGADAYYAGTCSGR
;
A
#
# COMPACT_ATOMS: atom_id res chain seq x y z
N MET A 1 -30.72 62.20 39.24
CA MET A 1 -29.50 61.54 38.65
C MET A 1 -29.71 60.04 38.72
N TYR A 2 -30.06 59.42 37.60
CA TYR A 2 -30.22 57.96 37.50
C TYR A 2 -29.02 57.40 36.80
N PRO A 3 -28.32 56.33 37.31
CA PRO A 3 -27.28 55.68 36.59
C PRO A 3 -27.89 54.73 35.55
N ILE A 4 -27.46 54.89 34.30
CA ILE A 4 -27.80 54.02 33.19
C ILE A 4 -26.92 52.75 33.30
N LEU A 5 -27.58 51.65 33.61
CA LEU A 5 -26.93 50.31 33.55
C LEU A 5 -26.87 49.88 32.08
N VAL A 6 -25.68 49.92 31.52
CA VAL A 6 -25.41 49.33 30.20
C VAL A 6 -25.16 47.81 30.38
N SER A 7 -26.20 47.03 30.11
CA SER A 7 -26.06 45.56 30.04
C SER A 7 -25.31 45.19 28.78
N GLY A 8 -24.06 44.83 28.95
CA GLY A 8 -23.25 44.26 27.86
C GLY A 8 -23.69 42.84 27.54
N ILE A 9 -24.26 42.64 26.39
CA ILE A 9 -24.55 41.29 25.84
C ILE A 9 -23.25 40.70 25.31
N ILE A 10 -22.69 39.73 26.03
CA ILE A 10 -21.54 38.93 25.56
C ILE A 10 -22.10 37.88 24.59
N LEU A 11 -21.91 38.12 23.31
CA LEU A 11 -22.16 37.11 22.27
C LEU A 11 -21.03 36.05 22.32
N LEU A 12 -21.34 34.93 22.93
CA LEU A 12 -20.49 33.73 22.84
C LEU A 12 -20.55 33.17 21.42
N TRP A 13 -19.50 33.40 20.66
CA TRP A 13 -19.30 32.75 19.38
C TRP A 13 -18.82 31.32 19.64
N THR A 14 -19.70 30.33 19.55
CA THR A 14 -19.35 28.94 19.50
C THR A 14 -18.72 28.68 18.13
N ALA A 15 -17.40 28.62 18.09
CA ALA A 15 -16.69 28.15 16.92
C ALA A 15 -16.96 26.64 16.78
N CYS A 16 -17.82 26.26 15.84
CA CYS A 16 -17.91 24.87 15.38
C CYS A 16 -16.58 24.53 14.70
N ALA A 17 -15.71 23.82 15.41
CA ALA A 17 -14.56 23.17 14.79
C ALA A 17 -15.12 22.05 13.90
N GLY A 18 -15.39 22.35 12.63
CA GLY A 18 -15.72 21.35 11.63
C GLY A 18 -14.54 20.44 11.44
N ALA A 19 -14.72 19.11 11.62
CA ALA A 19 -13.70 18.13 11.25
C ALA A 19 -13.39 18.30 9.76
N GLN A 20 -12.11 18.58 9.41
CA GLN A 20 -11.70 18.64 8.02
C GLN A 20 -11.82 17.22 7.42
N PRO A 21 -12.46 17.04 6.25
CA PRO A 21 -12.51 15.75 5.60
C PRO A 21 -11.06 15.30 5.30
N GLN A 22 -10.67 14.14 5.81
CA GLN A 22 -9.41 13.51 5.38
C GLN A 22 -9.51 13.19 3.90
N LEU A 23 -8.50 13.62 3.13
CA LEU A 23 -8.38 13.22 1.73
C LEU A 23 -8.24 11.69 1.68
N ALA A 24 -9.12 11.03 0.93
CA ALA A 24 -9.03 9.60 0.72
C ALA A 24 -7.71 9.25 0.01
N ASN A 25 -7.07 8.16 0.42
CA ASN A 25 -5.89 7.63 -0.26
C ASN A 25 -6.28 7.25 -1.71
N PRO A 26 -5.70 7.90 -2.74
CA PRO A 26 -6.10 7.65 -4.13
C PRO A 26 -5.83 6.22 -4.59
N ALA A 27 -4.81 5.55 -4.04
CA ALA A 27 -4.52 4.16 -4.36
C ALA A 27 -5.60 3.22 -3.80
N SER A 28 -6.05 3.44 -2.58
CA SER A 28 -7.16 2.69 -1.98
C SER A 28 -8.47 2.88 -2.74
N VAL A 29 -8.76 4.11 -3.15
CA VAL A 29 -9.94 4.43 -3.98
C VAL A 29 -9.86 3.71 -5.33
N ASN A 30 -8.69 3.71 -5.97
CA ASN A 30 -8.47 3.01 -7.23
C ASN A 30 -8.68 1.49 -7.09
N CYS A 31 -8.21 0.89 -5.99
CA CYS A 31 -8.44 -0.51 -5.69
C CYS A 31 -9.94 -0.85 -5.68
N THR A 32 -10.71 -0.08 -4.92
CA THR A 32 -12.17 -0.27 -4.80
C THR A 32 -12.87 -0.08 -6.14
N ARG A 33 -12.48 0.91 -6.93
CA ARG A 33 -13.05 1.16 -8.26
C ARG A 33 -12.81 0.00 -9.23
N GLN A 34 -11.70 -0.70 -9.09
CA GLN A 34 -11.40 -1.88 -9.91
C GLN A 34 -12.08 -3.15 -9.39
N GLY A 35 -12.89 -3.06 -8.35
CA GLY A 35 -13.60 -4.20 -7.76
C GLY A 35 -12.79 -5.00 -6.75
N GLY A 36 -11.66 -4.48 -6.29
CA GLY A 36 -10.83 -5.10 -5.28
C GLY A 36 -11.24 -4.73 -3.85
N THR A 37 -10.71 -5.46 -2.90
CA THR A 37 -10.80 -5.20 -1.47
C THR A 37 -9.41 -4.90 -0.94
N LEU A 38 -9.27 -3.78 -0.23
CA LEU A 38 -8.00 -3.40 0.38
C LEU A 38 -7.75 -4.18 1.66
N THR A 39 -6.59 -4.78 1.77
CA THR A 39 -6.05 -5.36 3.00
C THR A 39 -4.70 -4.72 3.32
N ILE A 40 -4.33 -4.72 4.60
CA ILE A 40 -3.04 -4.18 5.04
C ILE A 40 -2.15 -5.33 5.48
N ASP A 41 -1.00 -5.45 4.84
CA ASP A 41 0.05 -6.40 5.17
C ASP A 41 1.26 -5.69 5.77
N ARG A 42 2.16 -6.47 6.38
CA ARG A 42 3.39 -5.97 7.00
C ARG A 42 4.63 -6.63 6.40
N ARG A 43 5.67 -5.84 6.25
CA ARG A 43 7.01 -6.33 5.91
C ARG A 43 7.79 -6.69 7.18
N PRO A 44 8.89 -7.45 7.06
CA PRO A 44 9.75 -7.80 8.20
C PRO A 44 10.30 -6.59 8.96
N ASP A 45 10.49 -5.44 8.28
CA ASP A 45 10.94 -4.19 8.91
C ASP A 45 9.84 -3.47 9.72
N GLY A 46 8.61 -4.02 9.78
CA GLY A 46 7.46 -3.43 10.43
C GLY A 46 6.67 -2.45 9.57
N GLY A 47 7.13 -2.13 8.36
CA GLY A 47 6.42 -1.26 7.40
C GLY A 47 5.13 -1.93 6.92
N GLU A 48 4.07 -1.14 6.83
CA GLU A 48 2.78 -1.57 6.31
C GLU A 48 2.65 -1.23 4.83
N PHE A 49 1.91 -2.05 4.10
CA PHE A 49 1.55 -1.79 2.71
C PHE A 49 0.14 -2.29 2.42
N GLY A 50 -0.56 -1.55 1.55
CA GLY A 50 -1.90 -1.92 1.11
C GLY A 50 -1.84 -2.93 -0.02
N VAL A 51 -2.63 -3.98 0.09
CA VAL A 51 -2.81 -4.99 -0.96
C VAL A 51 -4.24 -4.92 -1.47
N CYS A 52 -4.39 -4.71 -2.76
CA CYS A 52 -5.68 -4.81 -3.43
C CYS A 52 -5.92 -6.26 -3.82
N VAL A 53 -6.92 -6.88 -3.21
CA VAL A 53 -7.25 -8.30 -3.39
C VAL A 53 -8.49 -8.42 -4.28
N PHE A 54 -8.36 -9.18 -5.35
CA PHE A 54 -9.42 -9.52 -6.29
C PHE A 54 -9.82 -11.00 -6.18
N ALA A 55 -10.84 -11.42 -6.92
CA ALA A 55 -11.25 -12.82 -6.97
C ALA A 55 -10.10 -13.74 -7.44
N ASP A 56 -10.18 -15.01 -7.09
CA ASP A 56 -9.25 -16.07 -7.51
C ASP A 56 -7.79 -15.83 -7.10
N ASN A 57 -7.59 -15.16 -5.97
CA ASN A 57 -6.27 -14.83 -5.43
C ASN A 57 -5.40 -13.98 -6.37
N TYR A 58 -6.05 -13.06 -7.12
CA TYR A 58 -5.37 -12.00 -7.85
C TYR A 58 -5.10 -10.83 -6.92
N GLN A 59 -3.92 -10.27 -6.97
CA GLN A 59 -3.49 -9.21 -6.05
C GLN A 59 -2.57 -8.22 -6.72
N CYS A 60 -2.57 -6.99 -6.21
CA CYS A 60 -1.58 -5.95 -6.47
C CYS A 60 -1.32 -5.15 -5.20
N GLU A 61 -0.12 -4.67 -5.01
CA GLU A 61 0.11 -3.58 -4.07
C GLU A 61 -0.62 -2.33 -4.58
N GLU A 62 -1.29 -1.60 -3.68
CA GLU A 62 -2.25 -0.56 -4.09
C GLU A 62 -1.64 0.57 -4.92
N TRP A 63 -0.42 1.00 -4.60
CA TRP A 63 0.27 2.05 -5.34
C TRP A 63 0.84 1.56 -6.67
N ALA A 64 1.35 0.33 -6.72
CA ALA A 64 1.78 -0.30 -7.96
C ALA A 64 0.60 -0.47 -8.93
N LEU A 65 -0.58 -0.81 -8.42
CA LEU A 65 -1.81 -0.87 -9.20
C LEU A 65 -2.18 0.51 -9.76
N LEU A 66 -2.16 1.55 -8.92
CA LEU A 66 -2.47 2.92 -9.35
C LEU A 66 -1.51 3.43 -10.42
N ARG A 67 -0.22 3.13 -10.29
CA ARG A 67 0.82 3.56 -11.25
C ARG A 67 0.87 2.73 -12.52
N GLY A 68 0.07 1.67 -12.62
CA GLY A 68 0.10 0.76 -13.77
C GLY A 68 1.30 -0.18 -13.81
N GLU A 69 2.02 -0.32 -12.71
CA GLU A 69 3.17 -1.24 -12.55
C GLU A 69 2.72 -2.67 -12.23
N CYS A 70 1.49 -2.84 -11.80
CA CYS A 70 0.82 -4.10 -11.58
C CYS A 70 -0.43 -4.14 -12.46
N PRO A 71 -0.81 -5.27 -13.07
CA PRO A 71 -1.92 -5.33 -14.03
C PRO A 71 -3.27 -4.93 -13.41
N LYS A 72 -4.15 -4.33 -14.20
CA LYS A 72 -5.54 -4.11 -13.80
C LYS A 72 -6.17 -5.45 -13.39
N ALA A 73 -6.98 -5.41 -12.31
CA ALA A 73 -7.58 -6.59 -11.70
C ALA A 73 -6.55 -7.58 -11.12
N GLY A 74 -5.29 -7.19 -10.97
CA GLY A 74 -4.26 -7.94 -10.27
C GLY A 74 -3.57 -9.02 -11.09
N LEU A 75 -2.57 -9.62 -10.47
CA LEU A 75 -1.90 -10.81 -10.96
C LEU A 75 -2.13 -11.98 -9.99
N ARG A 76 -2.14 -13.20 -10.51
CA ARG A 76 -2.33 -14.39 -9.69
C ARG A 76 -1.10 -14.62 -8.81
N VAL A 77 -1.30 -14.72 -7.49
CA VAL A 77 -0.20 -14.91 -6.53
C VAL A 77 -0.07 -16.34 -6.01
N THR A 78 -0.91 -17.25 -6.47
CA THR A 78 -0.94 -18.65 -6.01
C THR A 78 0.38 -19.41 -6.27
N GLY A 79 1.15 -19.01 -7.28
CA GLY A 79 2.40 -19.68 -7.66
C GLY A 79 3.63 -19.24 -6.87
N PHE A 80 3.53 -18.26 -5.99
CA PHE A 80 4.66 -17.78 -5.21
C PHE A 80 4.82 -18.57 -3.91
N ALA A 81 5.96 -19.21 -3.73
CA ALA A 81 6.26 -20.05 -2.58
C ALA A 81 6.63 -19.22 -1.33
N THR A 82 7.07 -17.97 -1.50
CA THR A 82 7.53 -17.12 -0.40
C THR A 82 6.82 -15.76 -0.38
N PRO A 83 6.68 -15.14 0.81
CA PRO A 83 6.17 -13.77 0.92
C PRO A 83 7.02 -12.75 0.14
N ALA A 84 8.34 -12.93 0.11
CA ALA A 84 9.25 -12.05 -0.63
C ALA A 84 9.04 -12.13 -2.14
N GLY A 85 8.85 -13.33 -2.69
CA GLY A 85 8.53 -13.51 -4.11
C GLY A 85 7.20 -12.89 -4.49
N ARG A 86 6.18 -13.10 -3.67
CA ARG A 86 4.87 -12.46 -3.83
C ARG A 86 5.00 -10.93 -3.77
N TYR A 87 5.70 -10.39 -2.78
CA TYR A 87 5.90 -8.95 -2.62
C TYR A 87 6.58 -8.33 -3.84
N CYS A 88 7.62 -8.97 -4.36
CA CYS A 88 8.26 -8.56 -5.61
C CYS A 88 7.23 -8.42 -6.75
N ALA A 89 6.42 -9.44 -6.96
CA ALA A 89 5.46 -9.48 -8.06
C ALA A 89 4.35 -8.42 -7.92
N ILE A 90 3.73 -8.31 -6.75
CA ILE A 90 2.61 -7.38 -6.54
C ILE A 90 3.03 -5.92 -6.53
N THR A 91 4.31 -5.62 -6.30
CA THR A 91 4.88 -4.27 -6.35
C THR A 91 5.43 -3.90 -7.73
N GLY A 92 5.22 -4.74 -8.74
CA GLY A 92 5.59 -4.45 -10.13
C GLY A 92 6.94 -5.03 -10.56
N GLY A 93 7.61 -5.79 -9.70
CA GLY A 93 8.84 -6.48 -10.04
C GLY A 93 8.61 -7.81 -10.75
N ARG A 94 9.66 -8.32 -11.38
CA ARG A 94 9.68 -9.67 -11.93
C ARG A 94 10.50 -10.55 -10.99
N TYR A 95 9.85 -11.52 -10.40
CA TYR A 95 10.51 -12.49 -9.51
C TYR A 95 11.07 -13.66 -10.30
N SER A 96 12.30 -14.02 -10.00
CA SER A 96 12.95 -15.23 -10.53
C SER A 96 13.64 -15.99 -9.41
N VAL A 97 13.43 -17.31 -9.38
CA VAL A 97 14.04 -18.20 -8.39
C VAL A 97 15.52 -18.41 -8.73
N THR A 98 16.40 -18.26 -7.76
CA THR A 98 17.85 -18.44 -7.90
C THR A 98 18.38 -19.63 -7.10
N SER A 99 17.63 -20.10 -6.10
CA SER A 99 18.00 -21.29 -5.32
C SER A 99 17.75 -22.58 -6.13
N PRO A 100 18.55 -23.64 -5.89
CA PRO A 100 18.29 -24.93 -6.50
C PRO A 100 16.91 -25.49 -6.14
N ALA A 101 16.33 -26.28 -7.04
CA ALA A 101 15.06 -26.96 -6.79
C ALA A 101 15.14 -27.84 -5.53
N GLY A 102 14.11 -27.77 -4.69
CA GLY A 102 14.02 -28.53 -3.45
C GLY A 102 14.81 -27.95 -2.26
N VAL A 103 15.54 -26.85 -2.48
CA VAL A 103 16.22 -26.12 -1.39
C VAL A 103 15.25 -25.17 -0.71
N THR A 104 15.15 -25.24 0.61
CA THR A 104 14.31 -24.37 1.43
C THR A 104 15.17 -23.60 2.45
N PRO A 105 14.87 -22.30 2.69
CA PRO A 105 13.86 -21.48 2.01
C PRO A 105 14.26 -21.16 0.56
N GLU A 106 13.25 -21.06 -0.31
CA GLU A 106 13.45 -20.58 -1.67
C GLU A 106 14.00 -19.17 -1.66
N ARG A 107 14.98 -18.91 -2.53
CA ARG A 107 15.55 -17.59 -2.75
C ARG A 107 15.38 -17.17 -4.19
N GLY A 108 15.29 -15.87 -4.41
CA GLY A 108 15.12 -15.32 -5.74
C GLY A 108 15.52 -13.87 -5.83
N ASN A 109 15.49 -13.37 -7.04
CA ASN A 109 15.74 -11.97 -7.37
C ASN A 109 14.46 -11.28 -7.83
N CYS A 110 14.40 -9.99 -7.54
CA CYS A 110 13.36 -9.08 -8.02
C CYS A 110 13.98 -8.09 -9.00
N ALA A 111 13.57 -8.16 -10.26
CA ALA A 111 14.01 -7.26 -11.32
C ALA A 111 12.92 -6.22 -11.62
N PHE A 112 13.32 -4.95 -11.72
CA PHE A 112 12.42 -3.83 -11.98
C PHE A 112 12.58 -3.30 -13.41
N ALA A 113 11.53 -2.62 -13.91
CA ALA A 113 11.51 -2.08 -15.27
C ALA A 113 12.63 -1.05 -15.53
N ASN A 114 13.13 -0.38 -14.48
CA ASN A 114 14.25 0.56 -14.56
C ASN A 114 15.63 -0.11 -14.69
N GLY A 115 15.69 -1.45 -14.70
CA GLY A 115 16.93 -2.22 -14.75
C GLY A 115 17.55 -2.54 -13.39
N ASN A 116 17.01 -2.03 -12.30
CA ASN A 116 17.47 -2.36 -10.95
C ASN A 116 17.14 -3.82 -10.60
N LEU A 117 18.04 -4.43 -9.85
CA LEU A 117 17.93 -5.81 -9.37
C LEU A 117 18.15 -5.84 -7.87
N CYS A 118 17.24 -6.50 -7.15
CA CYS A 118 17.38 -6.78 -5.71
C CYS A 118 17.25 -8.28 -5.47
N GLY A 119 17.96 -8.79 -4.45
CA GLY A 119 17.52 -10.03 -3.84
C GLY A 119 16.11 -9.85 -3.29
N ALA A 120 15.20 -10.77 -3.52
CA ALA A 120 13.79 -10.62 -3.14
C ALA A 120 13.62 -10.44 -1.62
N ASP A 121 14.38 -11.17 -0.82
CA ASP A 121 14.37 -11.05 0.64
C ASP A 121 14.85 -9.67 1.11
N ALA A 122 15.91 -9.14 0.50
CA ALA A 122 16.44 -7.81 0.82
C ALA A 122 15.45 -6.69 0.42
N TYR A 123 14.79 -6.85 -0.71
CA TYR A 123 13.74 -5.92 -1.14
C TYR A 123 12.54 -5.93 -0.18
N TYR A 124 12.08 -7.12 0.19
CA TYR A 124 10.98 -7.30 1.13
C TYR A 124 11.32 -6.79 2.54
N ALA A 125 12.57 -6.96 2.97
CA ALA A 125 13.07 -6.46 4.26
C ALA A 125 13.34 -4.94 4.25
N GLY A 126 13.28 -4.27 3.11
CA GLY A 126 13.51 -2.83 2.99
C GLY A 126 15.00 -2.44 2.93
N THR A 127 15.92 -3.38 2.76
CA THR A 127 17.38 -3.13 2.68
C THR A 127 17.90 -2.97 1.26
N CYS A 128 17.07 -3.24 0.25
CA CYS A 128 17.35 -2.98 -1.16
C CYS A 128 16.17 -2.23 -1.78
N SER A 129 16.43 -1.11 -2.44
CA SER A 129 15.41 -0.33 -3.12
C SER A 129 15.32 -0.71 -4.60
N GLY A 130 14.12 -0.98 -5.08
CA GLY A 130 13.83 -1.22 -6.49
C GLY A 130 13.68 0.06 -7.32
N ARG A 131 13.70 1.23 -6.69
CA ARG A 131 13.44 2.54 -7.31
C ARG A 131 14.51 3.55 -6.99
#